data_dba279da2aa7d2caf31644a1d483d07d
#
_entry.id   dba279da2aa7d2caf31644a1d483d07d
#
_cell.length_a   1.000
_cell.length_b   1.000
_cell.length_c   1.000
_cell.angle_alpha   90.00
_cell.angle_beta   90.00
_cell.angle_gamma   90.00
#
_symmetry.space_group_name_H-M   'P 1'
#
loop_
_entity.id
_entity.type
_entity.pdbx_description
1 polymer ?
#
loop_
_entity_poly.entity_id
_entity_poly.type
_entity_poly.pdbx_seq_one_letter_code
_entity_poly.pdbx_strand_id
1 'polypeptide(L)'
;MLKIIGNNVKLKIIDRIVGFFFAVITIIIIVFFFLNRRFFEWAFIRHHNILSWYIHPLFIIPIILGALKKSYAIIFVTIFCLFTSMFCFPEPKKVNESVIKFLDFEKNYLTSGWTVDKIFVLLAILLFLSFYFIQPGIEIGNIYYLLLYLVLY
;
A
#
# COMPACT_ATOMS: atom_id res chain seq x y z
N MET A 1 -22.11 -15.43 -28.30
CA MET A 1 -22.49 -14.49 -27.23
C MET A 1 -22.35 -15.10 -25.83
N LEU A 2 -22.97 -16.26 -25.53
CA LEU A 2 -22.88 -16.95 -24.22
C LEU A 2 -21.42 -17.26 -23.74
N LYS A 3 -20.52 -17.66 -24.65
CA LYS A 3 -19.11 -17.99 -24.32
C LYS A 3 -18.30 -16.76 -23.85
N ILE A 4 -18.59 -15.59 -24.38
CA ILE A 4 -17.93 -14.32 -23.97
C ILE A 4 -18.40 -13.88 -22.59
N ILE A 5 -19.68 -14.02 -22.29
CA ILE A 5 -20.27 -13.70 -20.99
C ILE A 5 -19.68 -14.62 -19.91
N GLY A 6 -19.55 -15.93 -20.19
CA GLY A 6 -18.96 -16.91 -19.27
C GLY A 6 -17.48 -16.62 -18.95
N ASN A 7 -16.70 -16.17 -19.93
CA ASN A 7 -15.29 -15.80 -19.71
C ASN A 7 -15.16 -14.55 -18.83
N ASN A 8 -16.00 -13.54 -19.04
CA ASN A 8 -15.99 -12.34 -18.21
C ASN A 8 -16.36 -12.60 -16.74
N VAL A 9 -17.29 -13.51 -16.49
CA VAL A 9 -17.67 -13.90 -15.13
C VAL A 9 -16.53 -14.66 -14.44
N LYS A 10 -15.91 -15.62 -15.16
CA LYS A 10 -14.76 -16.37 -14.64
C LYS A 10 -13.59 -15.45 -14.28
N LEU A 11 -13.24 -14.48 -15.13
CA LEU A 11 -12.17 -13.52 -14.89
C LEU A 11 -12.45 -12.68 -13.64
N LYS A 12 -13.68 -12.22 -13.42
CA LYS A 12 -14.05 -11.48 -12.20
C LYS A 12 -13.97 -12.33 -10.93
N ILE A 13 -14.30 -13.62 -11.01
CA ILE A 13 -14.18 -14.53 -9.87
C ILE A 13 -12.72 -14.75 -9.53
N ILE A 14 -11.87 -15.02 -10.52
CA ILE A 14 -10.43 -15.20 -10.34
C ILE A 14 -9.80 -13.93 -9.73
N ASP A 15 -10.15 -12.77 -10.25
CA ASP A 15 -9.68 -11.47 -9.72
C ASP A 15 -9.99 -11.32 -8.22
N ARG A 16 -11.21 -11.65 -7.80
CA ARG A 16 -11.60 -11.58 -6.38
C ARG A 16 -10.85 -12.60 -5.53
N ILE A 17 -10.69 -13.83 -6.00
CA ILE A 17 -9.98 -14.90 -5.28
C ILE A 17 -8.51 -14.51 -5.10
N VAL A 18 -7.85 -14.07 -6.16
CA VAL A 18 -6.45 -13.63 -6.11
C VAL A 18 -6.30 -12.41 -5.20
N GLY A 19 -7.17 -11.42 -5.34
CA GLY A 19 -7.16 -10.23 -4.47
C GLY A 19 -7.33 -10.61 -2.99
N PHE A 20 -8.30 -11.46 -2.66
CA PHE A 20 -8.53 -11.92 -1.30
C PHE A 20 -7.32 -12.69 -0.74
N PHE A 21 -6.74 -13.59 -1.52
CA PHE A 21 -5.56 -14.37 -1.12
C PHE A 21 -4.38 -13.44 -0.77
N PHE A 22 -4.07 -12.48 -1.63
CA PHE A 22 -2.98 -11.53 -1.36
C PHE A 22 -3.30 -10.57 -0.21
N ALA A 23 -4.56 -10.17 -0.02
CA ALA A 23 -4.98 -9.38 1.13
C ALA A 23 -4.71 -10.13 2.45
N VAL A 24 -5.11 -11.41 2.53
CA VAL A 24 -4.90 -12.24 3.72
C VAL A 24 -3.40 -12.41 4.02
N ILE A 25 -2.57 -12.73 3.02
CA ILE A 25 -1.13 -12.87 3.22
C ILE A 25 -0.51 -11.55 3.67
N THR A 26 -0.92 -10.43 3.09
CA THR A 26 -0.43 -9.10 3.51
C THR A 26 -0.77 -8.82 4.97
N ILE A 27 -2.00 -9.13 5.41
CA ILE A 27 -2.39 -8.98 6.81
C ILE A 27 -1.53 -9.85 7.71
N ILE A 28 -1.26 -11.10 7.32
CA ILE A 28 -0.38 -12.00 8.09
C ILE A 28 1.02 -11.41 8.22
N ILE A 29 1.59 -10.88 7.14
CA ILE A 29 2.92 -10.24 7.16
C ILE A 29 2.93 -9.01 8.07
N ILE A 30 1.90 -8.17 8.01
CA ILE A 30 1.78 -6.99 8.87
C ILE A 30 1.69 -7.39 10.34
N VAL A 31 0.85 -8.37 10.67
CA VAL A 31 0.73 -8.89 12.04
C VAL A 31 2.07 -9.46 12.52
N PHE A 32 2.73 -10.25 11.69
CA PHE A 32 4.05 -10.81 12.01
C PHE A 32 5.11 -9.73 12.20
N PHE A 33 5.09 -8.67 11.38
CA PHE A 33 5.98 -7.51 11.49
C PHE A 33 5.87 -6.85 12.87
N PHE A 34 4.67 -6.64 13.38
CA PHE A 34 4.49 -6.03 14.70
C PHE A 34 4.71 -7.00 15.89
N LEU A 35 4.45 -8.28 15.71
CA LEU A 35 4.64 -9.27 16.78
C LEU A 35 6.10 -9.72 16.93
N ASN A 36 6.88 -9.70 15.86
CA ASN A 36 8.26 -10.16 15.87
C ASN A 36 9.24 -8.99 15.84
N ARG A 37 9.76 -8.63 17.04
CA ARG A 37 10.70 -7.51 17.18
C ARG A 37 11.95 -7.66 16.30
N ARG A 38 12.49 -8.87 16.12
CA ARG A 38 13.68 -9.10 15.28
C ARG A 38 13.37 -8.82 13.81
N PHE A 39 12.21 -9.24 13.34
CA PHE A 39 11.77 -8.98 11.98
C PHE A 39 11.48 -7.49 11.76
N PHE A 40 10.87 -6.83 12.72
CA PHE A 40 10.64 -5.39 12.72
C PHE A 40 11.96 -4.61 12.56
N GLU A 41 12.95 -4.86 13.43
CA GLU A 41 14.26 -4.21 13.37
C GLU A 41 14.99 -4.50 12.05
N TRP A 42 14.97 -5.75 11.60
CA TRP A 42 15.57 -6.15 10.33
C TRP A 42 14.94 -5.41 9.12
N ALA A 43 13.62 -5.23 9.09
CA ALA A 43 12.93 -4.51 8.05
C ALA A 43 13.32 -3.02 8.04
N PHE A 44 13.38 -2.39 9.21
CA PHE A 44 13.81 -0.99 9.34
C PHE A 44 15.25 -0.78 8.87
N ILE A 45 16.18 -1.68 9.19
CA ILE A 45 17.58 -1.60 8.72
C ILE A 45 17.61 -1.58 7.18
N ARG A 46 16.83 -2.41 6.52
CA ARG A 46 16.74 -2.44 5.05
C ARG A 46 16.05 -1.21 4.46
N HIS A 47 15.13 -0.62 5.20
CA HIS A 47 14.46 0.62 4.79
C HIS A 47 15.39 1.84 4.76
N HIS A 48 16.57 1.76 5.38
CA HIS A 48 17.62 2.77 5.21
C HIS A 48 18.19 2.86 3.79
N ASN A 49 17.86 1.90 2.92
CA ASN A 49 18.27 1.94 1.53
C ASN A 49 17.51 3.03 0.76
N ILE A 50 18.25 4.04 0.29
CA ILE A 50 17.68 5.20 -0.41
C ILE A 50 16.88 4.80 -1.67
N LEU A 51 17.24 3.68 -2.32
CA LEU A 51 16.54 3.20 -3.50
C LEU A 51 15.09 2.79 -3.18
N SER A 52 14.82 2.28 -1.98
CA SER A 52 13.46 1.95 -1.55
C SER A 52 12.54 3.17 -1.56
N TRP A 53 13.07 4.34 -1.18
CA TRP A 53 12.33 5.61 -1.12
C TRP A 53 11.90 6.12 -2.49
N TYR A 54 12.70 5.85 -3.53
CA TYR A 54 12.33 6.20 -4.91
C TYR A 54 11.37 5.18 -5.53
N ILE A 55 11.46 3.92 -5.14
CA ILE A 55 10.63 2.84 -5.70
C ILE A 55 9.26 2.78 -5.05
N HIS A 56 9.14 3.01 -3.74
CA HIS A 56 7.86 2.92 -3.03
C HIS A 56 6.77 3.82 -3.62
N PRO A 57 7.01 5.10 -3.96
CA PRO A 57 5.99 5.93 -4.60
C PRO A 57 5.51 5.38 -5.95
N LEU A 58 6.34 4.64 -6.68
CA LEU A 58 5.96 4.06 -7.97
C LEU A 58 4.85 3.00 -7.84
N PHE A 59 4.68 2.37 -6.67
CA PHE A 59 3.59 1.44 -6.41
C PHE A 59 2.21 2.11 -6.43
N ILE A 60 2.14 3.44 -6.32
CA ILE A 60 0.89 4.19 -6.47
C ILE A 60 0.30 4.00 -7.87
N ILE A 61 1.15 3.91 -8.90
CA ILE A 61 0.71 3.77 -10.31
C ILE A 61 -0.15 2.50 -10.50
N PRO A 62 0.34 1.28 -10.18
CA PRO A 62 -0.49 0.08 -10.34
C PRO A 62 -1.69 0.05 -9.38
N ILE A 63 -1.64 0.68 -8.20
CA ILE A 63 -2.81 0.81 -7.31
C ILE A 63 -3.90 1.62 -8.00
N ILE A 64 -3.55 2.76 -8.59
CA ILE A 64 -4.51 3.60 -9.35
C ILE A 64 -5.07 2.82 -10.54
N LEU A 65 -4.23 2.14 -11.31
CA LEU A 65 -4.68 1.31 -12.43
C LEU A 65 -5.62 0.19 -11.98
N GLY A 66 -5.35 -0.45 -10.84
CA GLY A 66 -6.20 -1.44 -10.23
C GLY A 66 -7.56 -0.87 -9.83
N ALA A 67 -7.58 0.32 -9.22
CA ALA A 67 -8.79 1.03 -8.84
C ALA A 67 -9.63 1.41 -10.08
N LEU A 68 -9.00 1.97 -11.13
CA LEU A 68 -9.67 2.31 -12.39
C LEU A 68 -10.26 1.09 -13.09
N LYS A 69 -9.56 -0.03 -13.08
CA LYS A 69 -10.04 -1.31 -13.64
C LYS A 69 -10.99 -2.07 -12.72
N LYS A 70 -11.23 -1.58 -11.50
CA LYS A 70 -12.01 -2.27 -10.45
C LYS A 70 -11.49 -3.69 -10.21
N SER A 71 -10.16 -3.86 -10.22
CA SER A 71 -9.46 -5.14 -10.04
C SER A 71 -8.90 -5.24 -8.62
N TYR A 72 -9.47 -6.14 -7.83
CA TYR A 72 -8.99 -6.44 -6.48
C TYR A 72 -7.61 -7.10 -6.52
N ALA A 73 -7.36 -7.96 -7.52
CA ALA A 73 -6.08 -8.63 -7.68
C ALA A 73 -4.95 -7.61 -7.86
N ILE A 74 -5.08 -6.65 -8.78
CA ILE A 74 -4.04 -5.64 -9.03
C ILE A 74 -3.75 -4.85 -7.77
N ILE A 75 -4.79 -4.40 -7.05
CA ILE A 75 -4.64 -3.59 -5.83
C ILE A 75 -3.89 -4.40 -4.76
N PHE A 76 -4.39 -5.57 -4.38
CA PHE A 76 -3.82 -6.33 -3.27
C PHE A 76 -2.48 -6.99 -3.59
N VAL A 77 -2.23 -7.41 -4.84
CA VAL A 77 -0.89 -7.85 -5.28
C VAL A 77 0.10 -6.69 -5.18
N THR A 78 -0.29 -5.49 -5.58
CA THR A 78 0.58 -4.31 -5.48
C THR A 78 0.90 -3.96 -4.04
N ILE A 79 -0.10 -3.96 -3.15
CA ILE A 79 0.12 -3.72 -1.71
C ILE A 79 1.04 -4.81 -1.12
N PHE A 80 0.83 -6.07 -1.48
CA PHE A 80 1.70 -7.18 -1.09
C PHE A 80 3.14 -6.95 -1.57
N CYS A 81 3.34 -6.59 -2.84
CA CYS A 81 4.65 -6.28 -3.39
C CYS A 81 5.32 -5.09 -2.68
N LEU A 82 4.54 -4.06 -2.31
CA LEU A 82 5.04 -2.93 -1.53
C LEU A 82 5.59 -3.40 -0.18
N PHE A 83 4.83 -4.17 0.59
CA PHE A 83 5.28 -4.69 1.89
C PHE A 83 6.44 -5.68 1.78
N THR A 84 6.48 -6.49 0.73
CA THR A 84 7.55 -7.47 0.52
C THR A 84 8.77 -6.88 -0.18
N SER A 85 8.70 -5.65 -0.68
CA SER A 85 9.82 -4.97 -1.35
C SER A 85 11.06 -4.83 -0.45
N MET A 86 10.90 -4.79 0.88
CA MET A 86 12.00 -4.78 1.84
C MET A 86 12.95 -5.98 1.69
N PHE A 87 12.47 -7.12 1.18
CA PHE A 87 13.32 -8.27 0.91
C PHE A 87 14.24 -8.07 -0.29
N CYS A 88 13.88 -7.17 -1.21
CA CYS A 88 14.63 -6.88 -2.43
C CYS A 88 15.78 -5.89 -2.21
N PHE A 89 15.73 -5.09 -1.12
CA PHE A 89 16.74 -4.06 -0.86
C PHE A 89 17.79 -4.58 0.13
N PRO A 90 19.09 -4.58 -0.25
CA PRO A 90 20.16 -4.91 0.70
C PRO A 90 20.35 -3.81 1.73
N GLU A 91 20.91 -4.18 2.88
CA GLU A 91 21.34 -3.23 3.89
C GLU A 91 22.41 -2.27 3.31
N PRO A 92 22.23 -0.97 3.40
CA PRO A 92 23.16 -0.01 2.84
C PRO A 92 24.44 0.10 3.69
N LYS A 93 25.60 0.16 3.04
CA LYS A 93 26.90 0.34 3.74
C LYS A 93 27.09 1.74 4.31
N LYS A 94 26.44 2.74 3.73
CA LYS A 94 26.41 4.13 4.20
C LYS A 94 24.97 4.62 4.20
N VAL A 95 24.54 5.19 5.29
CA VAL A 95 23.19 5.72 5.48
C VAL A 95 23.25 7.23 5.53
N ASN A 96 22.30 7.89 4.87
CA ASN A 96 22.16 9.34 4.93
C ASN A 96 21.54 9.74 6.28
N GLU A 97 22.09 10.75 6.94
CA GLU A 97 21.59 11.22 8.24
C GLU A 97 20.12 11.65 8.22
N SER A 98 19.66 12.24 7.12
CA SER A 98 18.25 12.62 6.96
C SER A 98 17.33 11.40 6.94
N VAL A 99 17.78 10.30 6.32
CA VAL A 99 17.04 9.03 6.28
C VAL A 99 16.98 8.41 7.68
N ILE A 100 18.09 8.44 8.43
CA ILE A 100 18.12 7.94 9.81
C ILE A 100 17.10 8.70 10.65
N LYS A 101 17.15 10.03 10.65
CA LYS A 101 16.25 10.87 11.45
C LYS A 101 14.78 10.62 11.13
N PHE A 102 14.45 10.46 9.84
CA PHE A 102 13.08 10.20 9.42
C PHE A 102 12.62 8.80 9.87
N LEU A 103 13.43 7.76 9.67
CA LEU A 103 13.09 6.41 10.08
C LEU A 103 13.02 6.23 11.59
N ASP A 104 13.85 6.93 12.35
CA ASP A 104 13.75 6.97 13.80
C ASP A 104 12.45 7.63 14.25
N PHE A 105 12.04 8.72 13.59
CA PHE A 105 10.73 9.32 13.83
C PHE A 105 9.59 8.34 13.49
N GLU A 106 9.63 7.69 12.33
CA GLU A 106 8.62 6.71 11.92
C GLU A 106 8.56 5.52 12.88
N LYS A 107 9.72 4.99 13.26
CA LYS A 107 9.84 3.89 14.23
C LYS A 107 9.23 4.28 15.58
N ASN A 108 9.58 5.45 16.10
CA ASN A 108 9.01 5.97 17.34
C ASN A 108 7.50 6.18 17.23
N TYR A 109 7.03 6.70 16.09
CA TYR A 109 5.61 6.84 15.83
C TYR A 109 4.89 5.50 15.81
N LEU A 110 5.42 4.47 15.16
CA LEU A 110 4.81 3.14 15.09
C LEU A 110 4.84 2.39 16.43
N THR A 111 5.90 2.57 17.24
CA THR A 111 6.08 1.86 18.51
C THR A 111 5.49 2.59 19.71
N SER A 112 5.24 3.90 19.62
CA SER A 112 4.53 4.63 20.68
C SER A 112 3.08 4.17 20.78
N GLY A 113 2.50 4.22 21.98
CA GLY A 113 1.10 3.85 22.23
C GLY A 113 0.10 4.58 21.33
N TRP A 114 -1.16 4.21 21.40
CA TRP A 114 -2.24 4.88 20.69
C TRP A 114 -2.42 6.30 21.21
N THR A 115 -2.15 7.27 20.36
CA THR A 115 -2.36 8.70 20.63
C THR A 115 -3.59 9.19 19.86
N VAL A 116 -4.17 10.29 20.30
CA VAL A 116 -5.33 10.90 19.65
C VAL A 116 -5.05 11.20 18.18
N ASP A 117 -3.82 11.66 17.86
CA ASP A 117 -3.39 11.96 16.49
C ASP A 117 -3.42 10.74 15.58
N LYS A 118 -2.98 9.58 16.08
CA LYS A 118 -3.03 8.32 15.33
C LYS A 118 -4.45 7.88 15.02
N ILE A 119 -5.35 8.06 15.99
CA ILE A 119 -6.78 7.76 15.81
C ILE A 119 -7.37 8.69 14.75
N PHE A 120 -7.06 9.99 14.79
CA PHE A 120 -7.52 10.94 13.77
C PHE A 120 -7.01 10.60 12.38
N VAL A 121 -5.72 10.27 12.23
CA VAL A 121 -5.15 9.88 10.93
C VAL A 121 -5.82 8.61 10.41
N LEU A 122 -6.03 7.60 11.26
CA LEU A 122 -6.72 6.36 10.89
C LEU A 122 -8.16 6.64 10.46
N LEU A 123 -8.90 7.45 11.22
CA LEU A 123 -10.26 7.85 10.87
C LEU A 123 -10.32 8.62 9.56
N ALA A 124 -9.38 9.55 9.33
CA ALA A 124 -9.30 10.30 8.08
C ALA A 124 -9.07 9.37 6.87
N ILE A 125 -8.16 8.39 7.00
CA ILE A 125 -7.92 7.39 5.96
C ILE A 125 -9.18 6.54 5.71
N LEU A 126 -9.84 6.07 6.77
CA LEU A 126 -11.05 5.26 6.66
C LEU A 126 -12.21 6.05 6.03
N LEU A 127 -12.38 7.32 6.39
CA LEU A 127 -13.37 8.20 5.80
C LEU A 127 -13.07 8.46 4.32
N PHE A 128 -11.81 8.72 3.98
CA PHE A 128 -11.40 8.90 2.58
C PHE A 128 -11.65 7.66 1.74
N LEU A 129 -11.27 6.48 2.24
CA LEU A 129 -11.52 5.20 1.58
C LEU A 129 -13.02 4.93 1.46
N SER A 130 -13.80 5.18 2.52
CA SER A 130 -15.25 4.99 2.50
C SER A 130 -15.91 5.91 1.48
N PHE A 131 -15.53 7.18 1.44
CA PHE A 131 -16.01 8.13 0.44
C PHE A 131 -15.68 7.68 -0.98
N TYR A 132 -14.47 7.16 -1.20
CA TYR A 132 -14.03 6.64 -2.49
C TYR A 132 -14.82 5.40 -2.92
N PHE A 133 -15.12 4.47 -2.00
CA PHE A 133 -15.84 3.23 -2.30
C PHE A 133 -17.36 3.38 -2.40
N ILE A 134 -17.94 4.38 -1.71
CA ILE A 134 -19.40 4.58 -1.66
C ILE A 134 -19.91 5.42 -2.84
N GLN A 135 -19.07 6.18 -3.52
CA GLN A 135 -19.50 6.98 -4.67
C GLN A 135 -19.60 6.11 -5.95
N PRO A 136 -20.79 5.67 -6.35
CA PRO A 136 -20.97 5.05 -7.65
C PRO A 136 -21.00 6.17 -8.70
N GLY A 137 -19.89 6.41 -9.40
CA GLY A 137 -19.87 7.31 -10.53
C GLY A 137 -18.84 8.44 -10.52
N ILE A 138 -17.76 8.34 -9.74
CA ILE A 138 -16.61 9.21 -9.98
C ILE A 138 -16.06 8.84 -11.36
N GLU A 139 -16.40 9.65 -12.37
CA GLU A 139 -15.81 9.55 -13.68
C GLU A 139 -14.29 9.72 -13.56
N ILE A 140 -13.57 8.94 -14.35
CA ILE A 140 -12.10 8.88 -14.39
C ILE A 140 -11.46 10.29 -14.43
N GLY A 141 -12.16 11.27 -15.00
CA GLY A 141 -11.74 12.67 -15.05
C GLY A 141 -11.47 13.30 -13.68
N ASN A 142 -12.29 13.02 -12.67
CA ASN A 142 -12.14 13.63 -11.34
C ASN A 142 -10.92 13.10 -10.58
N ILE A 143 -10.48 11.87 -10.86
CA ILE A 143 -9.28 11.28 -10.26
C ILE A 143 -8.01 11.93 -10.84
N TYR A 144 -8.00 12.24 -12.14
CA TYR A 144 -6.89 12.97 -12.75
C TYR A 144 -6.70 14.35 -12.13
N TYR A 145 -7.78 15.08 -11.86
CA TYR A 145 -7.70 16.39 -11.20
C TYR A 145 -7.20 16.27 -9.76
N LEU A 146 -7.63 15.26 -9.00
CA LEU A 146 -7.16 15.03 -7.64
C LEU A 146 -5.67 14.66 -7.60
N LEU A 147 -5.22 13.80 -8.53
CA LEU A 147 -3.81 13.42 -8.67
C LEU A 147 -2.94 14.59 -9.14
N LEU A 148 -3.44 15.38 -10.09
CA LEU A 148 -2.75 16.58 -10.55
C LEU A 148 -2.60 17.60 -9.41
N TYR A 149 -3.62 17.75 -8.58
CA TYR A 149 -3.59 18.61 -7.40
C TYR A 149 -2.57 18.13 -6.35
N LEU A 150 -2.52 16.82 -6.06
CA LEU A 150 -1.56 16.21 -5.12
C LEU A 150 -0.10 16.25 -5.60
N VAL A 151 0.12 16.35 -6.92
CA VAL A 151 1.48 16.41 -7.51
C VAL A 151 1.96 17.86 -7.65
N LEU A 152 1.04 18.84 -7.74
CA LEU A 152 1.38 20.24 -7.97
C LEU A 152 1.41 21.09 -6.69
N TYR A 153 0.88 20.59 -5.57
CA TYR A 153 0.86 21.23 -4.24
C TYR A 153 1.42 20.32 -3.15
#